data_5b2c95931b6d7a8b29fb51c11d8060fa
#
_entry.id   5b2c95931b6d7a8b29fb51c11d8060fa
#
_cell.length_a   1.000
_cell.length_b   1.000
_cell.length_c   1.000
_cell.angle_alpha   90.00
_cell.angle_beta   90.00
_cell.angle_gamma   90.00
#
_symmetry.space_group_name_H-M   'P 1'
#
loop_
_entity.id
_entity.type
_entity.pdbx_description
1 polymer ?
#
loop_
_entity_poly.entity_id
_entity_poly.type
_entity_poly.pdbx_seq_one_letter_code
_entity_poly.pdbx_strand_id
1 'polypeptide(L)'
;MDSRRNTLIGIVAGVLIVGALSYATGLTKLIRSSFGSSAEYKSSESVTAPELAAGDWINSEPLKLQDLRGRVVLIEFWTFGCYNCRNTLPFVKSWNDRYREKGLTVIGVHSPEFDEERKVENLRREVASLGISYPVVTDNDYQTWNAYNVEAWPTIFLLDKQGRIRWRHVGEGDYDEAERMIQELLAEK
;
A
#
# COMPACT_ATOMS: atom_id res chain seq x y z
N MET A 1 -20.59 55.47 49.09
CA MET A 1 -19.67 55.41 47.99
C MET A 1 -18.88 54.13 48.28
N ASP A 2 -19.16 52.98 47.73
CA ASP A 2 -19.02 52.44 46.47
C ASP A 2 -19.43 50.93 46.48
N SER A 3 -20.69 50.64 46.69
CA SER A 3 -21.21 49.25 46.71
C SER A 3 -21.70 48.75 45.34
N ARG A 4 -21.77 49.66 44.35
CA ARG A 4 -22.34 49.32 43.03
C ARG A 4 -21.31 48.89 41.98
N ARG A 5 -20.01 49.12 42.21
CA ARG A 5 -18.94 48.76 41.24
C ARG A 5 -18.52 47.29 41.33
N ASN A 6 -18.66 46.66 42.53
CA ASN A 6 -18.22 45.26 42.69
C ASN A 6 -19.23 44.25 42.19
N THR A 7 -20.51 44.62 42.08
CA THR A 7 -21.56 43.69 41.60
C THR A 7 -21.52 43.50 40.08
N LEU A 8 -21.14 44.55 39.34
CA LEU A 8 -21.03 44.48 37.86
C LEU A 8 -19.81 43.67 37.38
N ILE A 9 -18.71 43.68 38.11
CA ILE A 9 -17.50 42.92 37.75
C ILE A 9 -17.74 41.42 37.95
N GLY A 10 -18.49 41.00 38.96
CA GLY A 10 -18.81 39.58 39.20
C GLY A 10 -19.68 38.95 38.12
N ILE A 11 -20.62 39.73 37.55
CA ILE A 11 -21.56 39.22 36.54
C ILE A 11 -20.85 39.04 35.17
N VAL A 12 -19.94 39.97 34.80
CA VAL A 12 -19.20 39.89 33.55
C VAL A 12 -18.19 38.72 33.57
N ALA A 13 -17.55 38.46 34.71
CA ALA A 13 -16.64 37.32 34.85
C ALA A 13 -17.35 35.96 34.77
N GLY A 14 -18.57 35.86 35.37
CA GLY A 14 -19.35 34.63 35.31
C GLY A 14 -19.86 34.27 33.93
N VAL A 15 -20.27 35.26 33.14
CA VAL A 15 -20.76 35.03 31.77
C VAL A 15 -19.62 34.60 30.81
N LEU A 16 -18.41 35.13 31.00
CA LEU A 16 -17.25 34.75 30.16
C LEU A 16 -16.75 33.31 30.47
N ILE A 17 -16.84 32.87 31.73
CA ILE A 17 -16.42 31.50 32.10
C ILE A 17 -17.41 30.46 31.56
N VAL A 18 -18.70 30.72 31.59
CA VAL A 18 -19.71 29.79 31.03
C VAL A 18 -19.63 29.74 29.51
N GLY A 19 -19.37 30.86 28.86
CA GLY A 19 -19.16 30.92 27.41
C GLY A 19 -17.89 30.17 26.96
N ALA A 20 -16.80 30.24 27.69
CA ALA A 20 -15.57 29.55 27.42
C ALA A 20 -15.67 28.04 27.57
N LEU A 21 -16.40 27.54 28.58
CA LEU A 21 -16.63 26.10 28.78
C LEU A 21 -17.53 25.51 27.69
N SER A 22 -18.53 26.24 27.22
CA SER A 22 -19.43 25.77 26.15
C SER A 22 -18.73 25.75 24.80
N TYR A 23 -17.74 26.62 24.56
CA TYR A 23 -16.97 26.64 23.34
C TYR A 23 -15.94 25.50 23.30
N ALA A 24 -15.34 25.15 24.43
CA ALA A 24 -14.34 24.06 24.50
C ALA A 24 -14.95 22.66 24.26
N THR A 25 -16.19 22.43 24.71
CA THR A 25 -16.88 21.15 24.50
C THR A 25 -17.42 20.96 23.08
N GLY A 26 -17.73 22.05 22.37
CA GLY A 26 -18.15 22.01 20.97
C GLY A 26 -16.99 21.77 20.01
N LEU A 27 -15.80 22.35 20.28
CA LEU A 27 -14.65 22.26 19.41
C LEU A 27 -13.98 20.88 19.44
N THR A 28 -14.03 20.19 20.59
CA THR A 28 -13.49 18.83 20.69
C THR A 28 -14.32 17.79 19.94
N LYS A 29 -15.58 18.06 19.66
CA LYS A 29 -16.43 17.17 18.86
C LYS A 29 -16.24 17.36 17.35
N LEU A 30 -15.83 18.55 16.91
CA LEU A 30 -15.58 18.86 15.49
C LEU A 30 -14.18 18.42 15.00
N ILE A 31 -13.21 18.32 15.90
CA ILE A 31 -11.83 17.91 15.52
C ILE A 31 -11.72 16.38 15.39
N ARG A 32 -12.64 15.61 15.96
CA ARG A 32 -12.61 14.15 15.91
C ARG A 32 -13.17 13.53 14.61
N SER A 33 -13.78 14.33 13.75
CA SER A 33 -14.40 13.86 12.50
C SER A 33 -13.59 14.16 11.23
N SER A 34 -12.38 14.77 11.34
CA SER A 34 -11.60 15.20 10.17
C SER A 34 -10.24 14.53 10.03
N PHE A 35 -9.89 13.56 10.87
CA PHE A 35 -8.71 12.74 10.65
C PHE A 35 -9.12 11.42 10.01
N GLY A 36 -9.05 11.43 8.68
CA GLY A 36 -8.62 10.37 7.81
C GLY A 36 -9.24 9.00 8.07
N SER A 37 -10.44 8.79 7.59
CA SER A 37 -10.78 7.49 7.05
C SER A 37 -9.86 7.26 5.85
N SER A 38 -8.77 6.52 6.03
CA SER A 38 -8.19 5.75 4.93
C SER A 38 -9.35 4.98 4.32
N ALA A 39 -9.66 5.23 3.05
CA ALA A 39 -10.70 4.54 2.34
C ALA A 39 -10.35 3.05 2.37
N GLU A 40 -10.93 2.33 3.33
CA GLU A 40 -10.94 0.88 3.37
C GLU A 40 -11.58 0.45 2.05
N TYR A 41 -10.76 -0.04 1.11
CA TYR A 41 -11.24 -0.65 -0.12
C TYR A 41 -11.94 -1.96 0.23
N LYS A 42 -13.14 -1.83 0.78
CA LYS A 42 -14.12 -2.90 0.93
C LYS A 42 -14.88 -3.01 -0.38
N SER A 43 -14.23 -3.55 -1.44
CA SER A 43 -15.01 -3.97 -2.58
C SER A 43 -15.82 -5.18 -2.17
N SER A 44 -17.14 -5.05 -2.15
CA SER A 44 -18.09 -6.17 -2.00
C SER A 44 -18.05 -7.14 -3.19
N GLU A 45 -17.33 -6.81 -4.25
CA GLU A 45 -17.06 -7.67 -5.40
C GLU A 45 -15.57 -7.95 -5.48
N SER A 46 -15.22 -9.21 -5.22
CA SER A 46 -13.86 -9.71 -5.38
C SER A 46 -13.51 -9.78 -6.87
N VAL A 47 -12.70 -8.87 -7.35
CA VAL A 47 -12.25 -8.83 -8.75
C VAL A 47 -11.15 -9.87 -8.95
N THR A 48 -11.32 -10.77 -9.92
CA THR A 48 -10.24 -11.67 -10.34
C THR A 48 -9.10 -10.84 -10.93
N ALA A 49 -7.88 -11.10 -10.47
CA ALA A 49 -6.70 -10.41 -10.98
C ALA A 49 -6.48 -10.75 -12.47
N PRO A 50 -6.16 -9.75 -13.31
CA PRO A 50 -5.73 -10.00 -14.67
C PRO A 50 -4.45 -10.85 -14.70
N GLU A 51 -4.25 -11.69 -15.72
CA GLU A 51 -2.99 -12.38 -15.93
C GLU A 51 -1.85 -11.39 -16.23
N LEU A 52 -0.62 -11.79 -15.89
CA LEU A 52 0.56 -11.02 -16.22
C LEU A 52 0.84 -11.15 -17.73
N ALA A 53 1.16 -10.03 -18.37
CA ALA A 53 1.55 -10.03 -19.77
C ALA A 53 2.89 -10.77 -19.98
N ALA A 54 3.13 -11.23 -21.21
CA ALA A 54 4.41 -11.86 -21.57
C ALA A 54 5.56 -10.86 -21.45
N GLY A 55 6.68 -11.30 -20.84
CA GLY A 55 7.89 -10.50 -20.66
C GLY A 55 9.09 -11.41 -20.38
N ASP A 56 10.25 -10.78 -20.21
CA ASP A 56 11.45 -11.49 -19.76
C ASP A 56 11.37 -11.73 -18.25
N TRP A 57 11.63 -12.98 -17.84
CA TRP A 57 11.64 -13.35 -16.43
C TRP A 57 13.05 -13.45 -15.87
N ILE A 58 13.20 -13.04 -14.62
CA ILE A 58 14.44 -13.11 -13.84
C ILE A 58 14.12 -13.85 -12.54
N ASN A 59 15.03 -14.71 -12.09
CA ASN A 59 14.90 -15.57 -10.91
C ASN A 59 13.85 -16.69 -11.01
N SER A 60 13.16 -16.84 -12.14
CA SER A 60 12.23 -17.96 -12.36
C SER A 60 11.99 -18.20 -13.85
N GLU A 61 11.40 -19.34 -14.18
CA GLU A 61 10.69 -19.55 -15.43
C GLU A 61 9.40 -18.71 -15.43
N PRO A 62 8.77 -18.48 -16.60
CA PRO A 62 7.53 -17.74 -16.70
C PRO A 62 6.42 -18.31 -15.81
N LEU A 63 5.79 -17.45 -15.00
CA LEU A 63 4.69 -17.81 -14.12
C LEU A 63 3.36 -17.33 -14.70
N LYS A 64 2.30 -18.11 -14.45
CA LYS A 64 0.92 -17.71 -14.72
C LYS A 64 0.16 -17.67 -13.41
N LEU A 65 -0.65 -16.62 -13.19
CA LEU A 65 -1.43 -16.50 -11.95
C LEU A 65 -2.44 -17.65 -11.77
N GLN A 66 -2.95 -18.20 -12.88
CA GLN A 66 -3.81 -19.39 -12.83
C GLN A 66 -3.13 -20.61 -12.17
N ASP A 67 -1.80 -20.77 -12.35
CA ASP A 67 -1.02 -21.88 -11.81
C ASP A 67 -0.62 -21.65 -10.35
N LEU A 68 -0.83 -20.44 -9.84
CA LEU A 68 -0.57 -20.06 -8.45
C LEU A 68 -1.82 -20.15 -7.55
N ARG A 69 -2.92 -20.73 -8.05
CA ARG A 69 -4.11 -20.98 -7.22
C ARG A 69 -3.75 -21.84 -6.00
N GLY A 70 -4.31 -21.48 -4.84
CA GLY A 70 -3.93 -22.08 -3.55
C GLY A 70 -2.80 -21.33 -2.83
N ARG A 71 -2.14 -20.38 -3.48
CA ARG A 71 -1.14 -19.49 -2.88
C ARG A 71 -1.66 -18.07 -2.78
N VAL A 72 -1.20 -17.33 -1.78
CA VAL A 72 -1.34 -15.88 -1.71
C VAL A 72 -0.27 -15.28 -2.63
N VAL A 73 -0.66 -14.30 -3.44
CA VAL A 73 0.28 -13.65 -4.37
C VAL A 73 0.40 -12.16 -4.03
N LEU A 74 1.63 -11.69 -3.86
CA LEU A 74 1.97 -10.28 -3.81
C LEU A 74 2.54 -9.87 -5.16
N ILE A 75 1.93 -8.88 -5.80
CA ILE A 75 2.43 -8.27 -7.03
C ILE A 75 2.87 -6.86 -6.71
N GLU A 76 4.14 -6.55 -6.94
CA GLU A 76 4.72 -5.22 -6.79
C GLU A 76 5.05 -4.65 -8.16
N PHE A 77 4.40 -3.55 -8.54
CA PHE A 77 4.80 -2.73 -9.68
C PHE A 77 5.90 -1.78 -9.24
N TRP A 78 7.06 -1.87 -9.88
CA TRP A 78 8.25 -1.16 -9.47
C TRP A 78 9.17 -0.86 -10.65
N THR A 79 10.17 0.00 -10.43
CA THR A 79 11.32 0.14 -11.29
C THR A 79 12.59 0.45 -10.47
N PHE A 80 13.76 0.08 -10.98
CA PHE A 80 14.99 0.21 -10.20
C PHE A 80 15.47 1.66 -10.03
N GLY A 81 15.04 2.60 -10.88
CA GLY A 81 15.32 4.03 -10.74
C GLY A 81 14.44 4.76 -9.73
N CYS A 82 13.32 4.17 -9.34
CA CYS A 82 12.34 4.77 -8.45
C CYS A 82 12.83 4.81 -7.00
N TYR A 83 12.92 6.01 -6.42
CA TYR A 83 13.36 6.19 -5.03
C TYR A 83 12.43 5.52 -4.02
N ASN A 84 11.11 5.73 -4.13
CA ASN A 84 10.12 5.15 -3.22
C ASN A 84 10.08 3.61 -3.32
N CYS A 85 10.33 3.04 -4.50
CA CYS A 85 10.43 1.60 -4.67
C CYS A 85 11.64 1.05 -3.89
N ARG A 86 12.77 1.73 -3.93
CA ARG A 86 13.96 1.34 -3.16
C ARG A 86 13.72 1.35 -1.65
N ASN A 87 12.90 2.29 -1.15
CA ASN A 87 12.51 2.33 0.26
C ASN A 87 11.53 1.21 0.63
N THR A 88 10.67 0.78 -0.30
CA THR A 88 9.71 -0.32 -0.12
C THR A 88 10.37 -1.70 -0.20
N LEU A 89 11.41 -1.83 -1.02
CA LEU A 89 12.08 -3.10 -1.33
C LEU A 89 12.53 -3.92 -0.09
N PRO A 90 13.09 -3.34 1.00
CA PRO A 90 13.44 -4.11 2.19
C PRO A 90 12.26 -4.86 2.81
N PHE A 91 11.07 -4.27 2.79
CA PHE A 91 9.85 -4.88 3.31
C PHE A 91 9.39 -6.03 2.42
N VAL A 92 9.32 -5.82 1.10
CA VAL A 92 8.93 -6.86 0.14
C VAL A 92 9.87 -8.07 0.21
N LYS A 93 11.18 -7.85 0.28
CA LYS A 93 12.19 -8.91 0.48
C LYS A 93 11.96 -9.66 1.79
N SER A 94 11.72 -8.93 2.88
CA SER A 94 11.44 -9.51 4.20
C SER A 94 10.17 -10.37 4.18
N TRP A 95 9.11 -9.92 3.51
CA TRP A 95 7.87 -10.72 3.38
C TRP A 95 8.11 -11.97 2.54
N ASN A 96 8.82 -11.87 1.43
CA ASN A 96 9.22 -13.04 0.64
C ASN A 96 9.96 -14.06 1.52
N ASP A 97 10.98 -13.64 2.25
CA ASP A 97 11.80 -14.55 3.06
C ASP A 97 11.02 -15.22 4.20
N ARG A 98 10.12 -14.48 4.85
CA ARG A 98 9.33 -14.98 5.99
C ARG A 98 8.14 -15.84 5.62
N TYR A 99 7.55 -15.61 4.45
CA TYR A 99 6.25 -16.18 4.10
C TYR A 99 6.24 -17.08 2.87
N ARG A 100 7.30 -17.16 2.05
CA ARG A 100 7.36 -18.00 0.85
C ARG A 100 7.07 -19.48 1.17
N GLU A 101 7.64 -20.00 2.26
CA GLU A 101 7.42 -21.39 2.71
C GLU A 101 6.03 -21.58 3.36
N LYS A 102 5.35 -20.49 3.68
CA LYS A 102 3.99 -20.49 4.24
C LYS A 102 2.90 -20.28 3.18
N GLY A 103 3.29 -20.20 1.91
CA GLY A 103 2.35 -20.10 0.80
C GLY A 103 2.23 -18.71 0.15
N LEU A 104 3.12 -17.76 0.48
CA LEU A 104 3.23 -16.50 -0.26
C LEU A 104 4.08 -16.70 -1.53
N THR A 105 3.67 -16.10 -2.64
CA THR A 105 4.50 -15.87 -3.82
C THR A 105 4.60 -14.38 -4.06
N VAL A 106 5.83 -13.86 -4.13
CA VAL A 106 6.08 -12.47 -4.50
C VAL A 106 6.49 -12.41 -5.97
N ILE A 107 5.93 -11.46 -6.72
CA ILE A 107 6.27 -11.20 -8.12
C ILE A 107 6.49 -9.70 -8.27
N GLY A 108 7.68 -9.30 -8.73
CA GLY A 108 7.97 -7.93 -9.14
C GLY A 108 7.63 -7.74 -10.61
N VAL A 109 6.72 -6.84 -10.91
CA VAL A 109 6.45 -6.38 -12.29
C VAL A 109 7.25 -5.11 -12.51
N HIS A 110 8.30 -5.21 -13.31
CA HIS A 110 9.17 -4.10 -13.62
C HIS A 110 8.64 -3.32 -14.81
N SER A 111 8.00 -2.17 -14.54
CA SER A 111 7.49 -1.24 -15.55
C SER A 111 8.41 -0.02 -15.61
N PRO A 112 9.19 0.16 -16.70
CA PRO A 112 10.27 1.15 -16.78
C PRO A 112 9.75 2.58 -16.84
N GLU A 113 10.35 3.51 -16.10
CA GLU A 113 10.10 4.96 -16.22
C GLU A 113 11.00 5.60 -17.29
N PHE A 114 12.23 5.07 -17.44
CA PHE A 114 13.26 5.61 -18.35
C PHE A 114 13.75 4.57 -19.35
N ASP A 115 14.30 5.01 -20.48
CA ASP A 115 14.76 4.11 -21.55
C ASP A 115 15.84 3.12 -21.11
N GLU A 116 16.73 3.50 -20.21
CA GLU A 116 17.78 2.61 -19.69
C GLU A 116 17.20 1.46 -18.85
N GLU A 117 16.01 1.64 -18.29
CA GLU A 117 15.30 0.63 -17.50
C GLU A 117 14.64 -0.45 -18.38
N ARG A 118 14.41 -0.15 -19.67
CA ARG A 118 13.86 -1.11 -20.65
C ARG A 118 14.84 -2.22 -21.02
N LYS A 119 16.13 -2.00 -20.76
CA LYS A 119 17.19 -2.96 -21.09
C LYS A 119 17.22 -4.08 -20.07
N VAL A 120 16.90 -5.30 -20.47
CA VAL A 120 16.82 -6.46 -19.57
C VAL A 120 18.17 -6.75 -18.88
N GLU A 121 19.30 -6.45 -19.52
CA GLU A 121 20.63 -6.60 -18.94
C GLU A 121 20.85 -5.64 -17.77
N ASN A 122 20.33 -4.39 -17.87
CA ASN A 122 20.37 -3.44 -16.79
C ASN A 122 19.51 -3.93 -15.63
N LEU A 123 18.28 -4.37 -15.92
CA LEU A 123 17.40 -4.92 -14.90
C LEU A 123 18.02 -6.14 -14.20
N ARG A 124 18.61 -7.09 -14.93
CA ARG A 124 19.30 -8.26 -14.35
C ARG A 124 20.39 -7.86 -13.39
N ARG A 125 21.19 -6.86 -13.76
CA ARG A 125 22.28 -6.33 -12.93
C ARG A 125 21.73 -5.67 -11.66
N GLU A 126 20.67 -4.86 -11.80
CA GLU A 126 20.04 -4.18 -10.64
C GLU A 126 19.32 -5.17 -9.71
N VAL A 127 18.60 -6.15 -10.24
CA VAL A 127 17.98 -7.23 -9.45
C VAL A 127 19.03 -7.94 -8.59
N ALA A 128 20.18 -8.28 -9.18
CA ALA A 128 21.31 -8.91 -8.46
C ALA A 128 21.92 -7.96 -7.42
N SER A 129 22.18 -6.70 -7.80
CA SER A 129 22.76 -5.67 -6.91
C SER A 129 21.88 -5.36 -5.71
N LEU A 130 20.54 -5.32 -5.89
CA LEU A 130 19.55 -5.07 -4.85
C LEU A 130 19.26 -6.34 -4.01
N GLY A 131 19.81 -7.49 -4.38
CA GLY A 131 19.61 -8.76 -3.69
C GLY A 131 18.16 -9.22 -3.72
N ILE A 132 17.48 -9.01 -4.85
CA ILE A 132 16.12 -9.50 -5.08
C ILE A 132 16.20 -10.97 -5.46
N SER A 133 15.52 -11.83 -4.68
CA SER A 133 15.51 -13.29 -4.87
C SER A 133 14.19 -13.84 -5.42
N TYR A 134 13.12 -13.06 -5.36
CA TYR A 134 11.81 -13.44 -5.88
C TYR A 134 11.71 -13.21 -7.40
N PRO A 135 10.74 -13.85 -8.08
CA PRO A 135 10.49 -13.67 -9.51
C PRO A 135 10.26 -12.20 -9.90
N VAL A 136 10.89 -11.78 -10.99
CA VAL A 136 10.69 -10.46 -11.60
C VAL A 136 10.37 -10.66 -13.09
N VAL A 137 9.35 -9.96 -13.58
CA VAL A 137 8.96 -9.92 -15.00
C VAL A 137 9.04 -8.51 -15.53
N THR A 138 9.53 -8.34 -16.78
CA THR A 138 9.50 -7.05 -17.48
C THR A 138 8.10 -6.74 -18.01
N ASP A 139 7.69 -5.47 -17.92
CA ASP A 139 6.45 -4.94 -18.50
C ASP A 139 6.75 -3.67 -19.31
N ASN A 140 7.68 -3.81 -20.28
CA ASN A 140 8.20 -2.71 -21.09
C ASN A 140 7.11 -1.98 -21.90
N ASP A 141 6.02 -2.67 -22.24
CA ASP A 141 4.91 -2.13 -23.02
C ASP A 141 3.72 -1.72 -22.13
N TYR A 142 3.89 -1.75 -20.81
CA TYR A 142 2.87 -1.37 -19.83
C TYR A 142 1.56 -2.17 -19.96
N GLN A 143 1.60 -3.38 -20.50
CA GLN A 143 0.41 -4.21 -20.68
C GLN A 143 -0.19 -4.65 -19.33
N THR A 144 0.67 -5.15 -18.42
CA THR A 144 0.27 -5.53 -17.07
C THR A 144 -0.11 -4.29 -16.25
N TRP A 145 0.69 -3.22 -16.34
CA TRP A 145 0.42 -1.93 -15.72
C TRP A 145 -1.00 -1.41 -16.03
N ASN A 146 -1.35 -1.40 -17.33
CA ASN A 146 -2.65 -0.91 -17.78
C ASN A 146 -3.79 -1.86 -17.34
N ALA A 147 -3.58 -3.18 -17.40
CA ALA A 147 -4.58 -4.16 -16.98
C ALA A 147 -4.91 -4.05 -15.48
N TYR A 148 -3.95 -3.65 -14.65
CA TYR A 148 -4.13 -3.43 -13.21
C TYR A 148 -4.52 -1.99 -12.86
N ASN A 149 -4.68 -1.10 -13.85
CA ASN A 149 -4.94 0.33 -13.64
C ASN A 149 -3.94 0.96 -12.66
N VAL A 150 -2.66 0.69 -12.85
CA VAL A 150 -1.59 1.27 -12.04
C VAL A 150 -1.37 2.72 -12.46
N GLU A 151 -1.08 3.60 -11.51
CA GLU A 151 -0.94 5.04 -11.76
C GLU A 151 0.40 5.59 -11.25
N ALA A 152 1.07 4.87 -10.34
CA ALA A 152 2.33 5.31 -9.74
C ALA A 152 3.16 4.13 -9.23
N TRP A 153 4.46 4.35 -9.04
CA TRP A 153 5.41 3.44 -8.39
C TRP A 153 5.70 3.86 -6.95
N PRO A 154 5.88 2.90 -6.03
CA PRO A 154 5.46 1.52 -6.16
C PRO A 154 3.95 1.39 -6.07
N THR A 155 3.38 0.33 -6.63
CA THR A 155 2.01 -0.11 -6.33
C THR A 155 2.04 -1.58 -5.98
N ILE A 156 1.41 -1.97 -4.88
CA ILE A 156 1.35 -3.35 -4.40
C ILE A 156 -0.09 -3.85 -4.46
N PHE A 157 -0.27 -5.07 -4.94
CA PHE A 157 -1.52 -5.82 -4.88
C PHE A 157 -1.31 -7.11 -4.08
N LEU A 158 -2.30 -7.47 -3.26
CA LEU A 158 -2.38 -8.79 -2.63
C LEU A 158 -3.58 -9.56 -3.17
N LEU A 159 -3.30 -10.76 -3.65
CA LEU A 159 -4.28 -11.69 -4.17
C LEU A 159 -4.48 -12.85 -3.19
N ASP A 160 -5.72 -13.27 -3.02
CA ASP A 160 -6.05 -14.47 -2.24
C ASP A 160 -5.72 -15.78 -2.99
N LYS A 161 -5.94 -16.91 -2.33
CA LYS A 161 -5.70 -18.25 -2.88
C LYS A 161 -6.56 -18.57 -4.12
N GLN A 162 -7.63 -17.82 -4.33
CA GLN A 162 -8.49 -17.89 -5.52
C GLN A 162 -8.06 -16.90 -6.61
N GLY A 163 -6.97 -16.12 -6.39
CA GLY A 163 -6.43 -15.14 -7.33
C GLY A 163 -7.31 -13.90 -7.48
N ARG A 164 -8.04 -13.54 -6.45
CA ARG A 164 -8.86 -12.33 -6.40
C ARG A 164 -8.08 -11.24 -5.68
N ILE A 165 -8.14 -10.01 -6.19
CA ILE A 165 -7.52 -8.84 -5.54
C ILE A 165 -8.26 -8.57 -4.23
N ARG A 166 -7.51 -8.56 -3.11
CA ARG A 166 -8.03 -8.32 -1.76
C ARG A 166 -7.52 -7.02 -1.15
N TRP A 167 -6.38 -6.55 -1.61
CA TRP A 167 -5.78 -5.31 -1.13
C TRP A 167 -4.93 -4.66 -2.22
N ARG A 168 -4.89 -3.32 -2.22
CA ARG A 168 -4.07 -2.50 -3.08
C ARG A 168 -3.52 -1.33 -2.28
N HIS A 169 -2.25 -1.03 -2.47
CA HIS A 169 -1.62 0.18 -1.95
C HIS A 169 -0.82 0.87 -3.03
N VAL A 170 -0.91 2.20 -3.10
CA VAL A 170 -0.20 3.05 -4.06
C VAL A 170 0.78 3.94 -3.32
N GLY A 171 2.03 3.91 -3.73
CA GLY A 171 3.11 4.66 -3.11
C GLY A 171 3.83 3.88 -2.01
N GLU A 172 4.72 4.60 -1.31
CA GLU A 172 5.48 4.11 -0.17
C GLU A 172 4.63 4.17 1.10
N GLY A 173 4.75 3.17 2.00
CA GLY A 173 4.09 3.16 3.30
C GLY A 173 3.16 1.97 3.54
N ASP A 174 2.31 2.06 4.57
CA ASP A 174 1.31 1.07 5.00
C ASP A 174 1.88 -0.36 5.17
N TYR A 175 3.16 -0.48 5.55
CA TYR A 175 3.86 -1.78 5.63
C TYR A 175 3.27 -2.71 6.68
N ASP A 176 2.83 -2.18 7.83
CA ASP A 176 2.20 -2.98 8.89
C ASP A 176 0.84 -3.52 8.42
N GLU A 177 0.09 -2.71 7.67
CA GLU A 177 -1.19 -3.11 7.08
C GLU A 177 -0.98 -4.18 6.01
N ALA A 178 -0.01 -4.00 5.11
CA ALA A 178 0.34 -4.98 4.09
C ALA A 178 0.70 -6.33 4.72
N GLU A 179 1.52 -6.32 5.78
CA GLU A 179 1.91 -7.55 6.47
C GLU A 179 0.74 -8.22 7.17
N ARG A 180 -0.14 -7.45 7.82
CA ARG A 180 -1.37 -7.96 8.42
C ARG A 180 -2.25 -8.66 7.37
N MET A 181 -2.44 -8.03 6.21
CA MET A 181 -3.20 -8.61 5.11
C MET A 181 -2.56 -9.90 4.56
N ILE A 182 -1.24 -9.95 4.42
CA ILE A 182 -0.53 -11.18 4.04
C ILE A 182 -0.86 -12.31 5.03
N GLN A 183 -0.78 -12.04 6.34
CA GLN A 183 -1.03 -13.04 7.37
C GLN A 183 -2.49 -13.51 7.36
N GLU A 184 -3.45 -12.60 7.20
CA GLU A 184 -4.87 -12.92 7.12
C GLU A 184 -5.16 -13.82 5.91
N LEU A 185 -4.68 -13.46 4.71
CA LEU A 185 -4.89 -14.23 3.50
C LEU A 185 -4.22 -15.62 3.57
N LEU A 186 -3.06 -15.72 4.19
CA LEU A 186 -2.38 -17.01 4.40
C LEU A 186 -3.19 -17.93 5.33
N ALA A 187 -3.88 -17.37 6.33
CA ALA A 187 -4.70 -18.09 7.29
C ALA A 187 -6.07 -18.51 6.73
N GLU A 188 -6.57 -17.90 5.66
CA GLU A 188 -7.81 -18.30 4.98
C GLU A 188 -7.70 -19.76 4.47
N LYS A 189 -8.84 -20.50 4.48
CA LYS A 189 -8.93 -21.89 4.00
C LYS A 189 -9.16 -21.98 2.50
#